data_51ba4f38de71b87f9ab87934875624ee
#
_entry.id   51ba4f38de71b87f9ab87934875624ee
#
_cell.length_a   1.000
_cell.length_b   1.000
_cell.length_c   1.000
_cell.angle_alpha   90.00
_cell.angle_beta   90.00
_cell.angle_gamma   90.00
#
_symmetry.space_group_name_H-M   'P 1'
#
loop_
_entity.id
_entity.type
_entity.pdbx_description
1 polymer ?
#
loop_
_entity_poly.entity_id
_entity_poly.type
_entity_poly.pdbx_seq_one_letter_code
_entity_poly.pdbx_strand_id
1 'polypeptide(L)'
;MDIVEKYFTGLSERQLEQFQQLEGLYREWNEKINVISRKDIDALNVHHVLHSLAIAKVISFKAGTKVLDVGTGGGFPGIPLAIMFPEVDFFLVDSIGKKIKVVEGVAGALGLKNVIARQLRVETMKEKFDFIVSRAVTAFPAFVALTRKRIRENSFNDLSNGILYLKGGDFEEEIRDFKDKISVYNS
;
A
#
# COMPACT_ATOMS: atom_id res chain seq x y z
N MET A 1 -20.88 7.22 -10.27
CA MET A 1 -19.50 7.72 -10.33
C MET A 1 -18.77 7.13 -9.15
N ASP A 2 -17.75 6.35 -9.38
CA ASP A 2 -16.95 5.77 -8.33
C ASP A 2 -16.26 6.90 -7.54
N ILE A 3 -16.13 6.74 -6.22
CA ILE A 3 -15.48 7.76 -5.40
C ILE A 3 -14.03 8.00 -5.83
N VAL A 4 -13.36 6.97 -6.39
CA VAL A 4 -11.99 7.09 -6.89
C VAL A 4 -11.93 8.01 -8.10
N GLU A 5 -12.89 7.93 -9.05
CA GLU A 5 -12.96 8.82 -10.22
C GLU A 5 -13.09 10.29 -9.85
N LYS A 6 -13.70 10.58 -8.71
CA LYS A 6 -13.84 11.96 -8.21
C LYS A 6 -12.49 12.60 -7.91
N TYR A 7 -11.52 11.80 -7.44
CA TYR A 7 -10.20 12.29 -7.00
C TYR A 7 -9.07 12.01 -7.99
N PHE A 8 -9.26 11.03 -8.88
CA PHE A 8 -8.26 10.60 -9.86
C PHE A 8 -8.88 10.52 -11.25
N THR A 9 -8.48 11.46 -12.10
CA THR A 9 -8.88 11.52 -13.50
C THR A 9 -7.93 10.72 -14.39
N GLY A 10 -8.40 10.27 -15.55
CA GLY A 10 -7.56 9.57 -16.53
C GLY A 10 -7.32 8.09 -16.24
N LEU A 11 -8.11 7.49 -15.36
CA LEU A 11 -8.10 6.05 -15.16
C LEU A 11 -8.64 5.33 -16.39
N SER A 12 -8.01 4.22 -16.78
CA SER A 12 -8.52 3.34 -17.82
C SER A 12 -9.81 2.64 -17.37
N GLU A 13 -10.63 2.18 -18.33
CA GLU A 13 -11.84 1.38 -18.03
C GLU A 13 -11.50 0.19 -17.13
N ARG A 14 -10.38 -0.51 -17.41
CA ARG A 14 -9.92 -1.63 -16.60
C ARG A 14 -9.63 -1.25 -15.15
N GLN A 15 -8.98 -0.12 -14.91
CA GLN A 15 -8.71 0.35 -13.55
C GLN A 15 -10.00 0.67 -12.81
N LEU A 16 -10.95 1.31 -13.48
CA LEU A 16 -12.29 1.62 -12.91
C LEU A 16 -13.03 0.34 -12.53
N GLU A 17 -13.07 -0.65 -13.43
CA GLU A 17 -13.65 -1.96 -13.14
C GLU A 17 -12.98 -2.65 -11.94
N GLN A 18 -11.65 -2.59 -11.86
CA GLN A 18 -10.89 -3.17 -10.74
C GLN A 18 -11.23 -2.47 -9.40
N PHE A 19 -11.32 -1.14 -9.37
CA PHE A 19 -11.72 -0.41 -8.17
C PHE A 19 -13.16 -0.73 -7.75
N GLN A 20 -14.09 -0.83 -8.69
CA GLN A 20 -15.48 -1.17 -8.42
C GLN A 20 -15.65 -2.59 -7.84
N GLN A 21 -14.81 -3.53 -8.23
CA GLN A 21 -14.86 -4.91 -7.72
C GLN A 21 -14.32 -5.06 -6.30
N LEU A 22 -13.48 -4.13 -5.81
CA LEU A 22 -12.78 -4.26 -4.53
C LEU A 22 -13.73 -4.52 -3.36
N GLU A 23 -14.81 -3.75 -3.24
CA GLU A 23 -15.73 -3.88 -2.11
C GLU A 23 -16.37 -5.28 -2.05
N GLY A 24 -16.87 -5.77 -3.19
CA GLY A 24 -17.46 -7.11 -3.27
C GLY A 24 -16.46 -8.21 -2.91
N LEU A 25 -15.24 -8.14 -3.44
CA LEU A 25 -14.19 -9.11 -3.16
C LEU A 25 -13.78 -9.10 -1.68
N TYR A 26 -13.61 -7.93 -1.08
CA TYR A 26 -13.26 -7.87 0.35
C TYR A 26 -14.40 -8.30 1.26
N ARG A 27 -15.67 -8.07 0.90
CA ARG A 27 -16.81 -8.62 1.65
C ARG A 27 -16.80 -10.14 1.63
N GLU A 28 -16.62 -10.74 0.46
CA GLU A 28 -16.56 -12.20 0.31
C GLU A 28 -15.39 -12.82 1.12
N TRP A 29 -14.19 -12.23 1.03
CA TRP A 29 -13.03 -12.70 1.78
C TRP A 29 -13.18 -12.48 3.30
N ASN A 30 -13.81 -11.38 3.71
CA ASN A 30 -13.99 -11.06 5.12
C ASN A 30 -14.97 -12.01 5.85
N GLU A 31 -15.87 -12.66 5.11
CA GLU A 31 -16.70 -13.75 5.65
C GLU A 31 -15.85 -14.97 6.06
N LYS A 32 -14.75 -15.21 5.38
CA LYS A 32 -13.86 -16.35 5.61
C LYS A 32 -12.69 -16.00 6.53
N ILE A 33 -12.11 -14.81 6.34
CA ILE A 33 -10.92 -14.34 7.06
C ILE A 33 -11.13 -12.85 7.38
N ASN A 34 -11.29 -12.54 8.65
CA ASN A 34 -11.51 -11.16 9.10
C ASN A 34 -10.22 -10.33 8.98
N VAL A 35 -10.07 -9.58 7.88
CA VAL A 35 -8.95 -8.67 7.61
C VAL A 35 -9.33 -7.19 7.72
N ILE A 36 -10.63 -6.88 7.69
CA ILE A 36 -11.21 -5.55 7.80
C ILE A 36 -12.30 -5.60 8.86
N SER A 37 -12.35 -4.60 9.74
CA SER A 37 -13.41 -4.54 10.76
C SER A 37 -14.79 -4.46 10.10
N ARG A 38 -15.83 -4.97 10.80
CA ARG A 38 -17.21 -4.92 10.28
C ARG A 38 -17.70 -3.49 10.02
N LYS A 39 -17.20 -2.52 10.77
CA LYS A 39 -17.54 -1.09 10.59
C LYS A 39 -16.85 -0.50 9.37
N ASP A 40 -15.62 -0.94 9.07
CA ASP A 40 -14.83 -0.36 7.98
C ASP A 40 -15.14 -1.00 6.63
N ILE A 41 -15.74 -2.20 6.59
CA ILE A 41 -16.09 -2.85 5.32
C ILE A 41 -17.14 -2.03 4.53
N ASP A 42 -18.08 -1.40 5.22
CA ASP A 42 -19.10 -0.54 4.61
C ASP A 42 -18.54 0.80 4.13
N ALA A 43 -17.38 1.19 4.63
CA ALA A 43 -16.64 2.39 4.24
C ALA A 43 -15.29 2.06 3.57
N LEU A 44 -15.16 0.87 2.98
CA LEU A 44 -13.91 0.36 2.38
C LEU A 44 -13.29 1.38 1.44
N ASN A 45 -14.08 1.94 0.54
CA ASN A 45 -13.61 2.85 -0.49
C ASN A 45 -13.03 4.15 0.08
N VAL A 46 -13.56 4.63 1.21
CA VAL A 46 -13.06 5.84 1.87
C VAL A 46 -11.90 5.51 2.82
N HIS A 47 -12.12 4.58 3.77
CA HIS A 47 -11.18 4.32 4.85
C HIS A 47 -9.96 3.51 4.41
N HIS A 48 -10.07 2.74 3.32
CA HIS A 48 -8.97 1.89 2.87
C HIS A 48 -8.47 2.27 1.47
N VAL A 49 -9.36 2.38 0.48
CA VAL A 49 -8.93 2.64 -0.91
C VAL A 49 -8.40 4.06 -1.07
N LEU A 50 -9.21 5.08 -0.79
CA LEU A 50 -8.78 6.48 -0.93
C LEU A 50 -7.60 6.82 -0.01
N HIS A 51 -7.61 6.32 1.24
CA HIS A 51 -6.48 6.51 2.14
C HIS A 51 -5.20 5.90 1.57
N SER A 52 -5.27 4.72 0.96
CA SER A 52 -4.11 4.11 0.27
C SER A 52 -3.63 4.97 -0.90
N LEU A 53 -4.56 5.51 -1.69
CA LEU A 53 -4.30 6.33 -2.85
C LEU A 53 -3.81 7.76 -2.50
N ALA A 54 -3.80 8.15 -1.22
CA ALA A 54 -3.14 9.39 -0.80
C ALA A 54 -1.66 9.42 -1.23
N ILE A 55 -1.00 8.25 -1.27
CA ILE A 55 0.37 8.12 -1.80
C ILE A 55 0.44 8.57 -3.27
N ALA A 56 -0.55 8.24 -4.09
CA ALA A 56 -0.61 8.63 -5.50
C ALA A 56 -0.83 10.13 -5.72
N LYS A 57 -1.20 10.90 -4.68
CA LYS A 57 -1.21 12.37 -4.71
C LYS A 57 0.17 12.98 -4.49
N VAL A 58 1.07 12.24 -3.86
CA VAL A 58 2.43 12.69 -3.54
C VAL A 58 3.43 12.28 -4.62
N ILE A 59 3.25 11.11 -5.22
CA ILE A 59 4.15 10.57 -6.24
C ILE A 59 3.38 9.86 -7.35
N SER A 60 3.82 10.08 -8.59
CA SER A 60 3.50 9.22 -9.73
C SER A 60 4.70 8.31 -9.99
N PHE A 61 4.60 7.05 -9.61
CA PHE A 61 5.68 6.08 -9.83
C PHE A 61 5.92 5.86 -11.32
N LYS A 62 7.18 5.90 -11.73
CA LYS A 62 7.60 5.58 -13.10
C LYS A 62 7.56 4.04 -13.34
N ALA A 63 7.34 3.64 -14.58
CA ALA A 63 7.38 2.25 -14.98
C ALA A 63 8.66 1.54 -14.52
N GLY A 64 8.54 0.30 -14.02
CA GLY A 64 9.65 -0.49 -13.51
C GLY A 64 10.07 -0.14 -12.07
N THR A 65 9.40 0.80 -11.40
CA THR A 65 9.59 1.04 -9.96
C THR A 65 9.22 -0.21 -9.16
N LYS A 66 10.00 -0.53 -8.13
CA LYS A 66 9.72 -1.63 -7.21
C LYS A 66 9.31 -1.09 -5.85
N VAL A 67 8.11 -1.43 -5.43
CA VAL A 67 7.50 -0.98 -4.17
C VAL A 67 7.28 -2.17 -3.24
N LEU A 68 7.73 -2.05 -2.00
CA LEU A 68 7.49 -3.03 -0.94
C LEU A 68 6.41 -2.50 0.01
N ASP A 69 5.32 -3.25 0.18
CA ASP A 69 4.30 -2.98 1.20
C ASP A 69 4.55 -3.89 2.40
N VAL A 70 4.96 -3.30 3.53
CA VAL A 70 5.32 -4.02 4.74
C VAL A 70 4.17 -4.03 5.73
N GLY A 71 3.77 -5.23 6.14
CA GLY A 71 2.60 -5.42 6.99
C GLY A 71 1.31 -5.09 6.23
N THR A 72 1.23 -5.57 4.99
CA THR A 72 0.16 -5.23 4.05
C THR A 72 -1.25 -5.55 4.56
N GLY A 73 -1.37 -6.43 5.56
CA GLY A 73 -2.66 -6.85 6.08
C GLY A 73 -3.52 -7.50 5.01
N GLY A 74 -4.70 -6.94 4.77
CA GLY A 74 -5.58 -7.36 3.67
C GLY A 74 -5.16 -6.84 2.29
N GLY A 75 -4.00 -6.20 2.14
CA GLY A 75 -3.53 -5.67 0.86
C GLY A 75 -3.53 -4.14 0.78
N PHE A 76 -3.49 -3.44 1.91
CA PHE A 76 -3.51 -1.97 1.96
C PHE A 76 -2.22 -1.40 2.55
N PRO A 77 -1.55 -0.49 1.84
CA PRO A 77 -2.00 0.24 0.63
C PRO A 77 -1.70 -0.47 -0.71
N GLY A 78 -1.07 -1.62 -0.72
CA GLY A 78 -0.47 -2.25 -1.91
C GLY A 78 -1.46 -2.54 -3.05
N ILE A 79 -2.63 -3.13 -2.79
CA ILE A 79 -3.61 -3.47 -3.85
C ILE A 79 -4.16 -2.22 -4.55
N PRO A 80 -4.66 -1.18 -3.87
CA PRO A 80 -5.08 0.04 -4.53
C PRO A 80 -3.97 0.71 -5.35
N LEU A 81 -2.74 0.72 -4.84
CA LEU A 81 -1.59 1.26 -5.57
C LEU A 81 -1.23 0.42 -6.79
N ALA A 82 -1.34 -0.91 -6.72
CA ALA A 82 -1.09 -1.78 -7.86
C ALA A 82 -2.11 -1.61 -8.99
N ILE A 83 -3.38 -1.31 -8.66
CA ILE A 83 -4.40 -0.92 -9.64
C ILE A 83 -4.03 0.43 -10.27
N MET A 84 -3.64 1.41 -9.44
CA MET A 84 -3.31 2.76 -9.89
C MET A 84 -2.09 2.77 -10.81
N PHE A 85 -1.08 1.95 -10.55
CA PHE A 85 0.22 1.93 -11.24
C PHE A 85 0.51 0.54 -11.84
N PRO A 86 -0.11 0.17 -12.97
CA PRO A 86 -0.01 -1.20 -13.53
C PRO A 86 1.39 -1.56 -14.05
N GLU A 87 2.26 -0.58 -14.29
CA GLU A 87 3.65 -0.78 -14.75
C GLU A 87 4.69 -0.76 -13.61
N VAL A 88 4.24 -0.79 -12.37
CA VAL A 88 5.04 -0.80 -11.14
C VAL A 88 4.93 -2.15 -10.46
N ASP A 89 6.04 -2.73 -10.03
CA ASP A 89 6.06 -4.02 -9.32
C ASP A 89 5.81 -3.82 -7.82
N PHE A 90 4.78 -4.45 -7.31
CA PHE A 90 4.40 -4.41 -5.90
C PHE A 90 4.67 -5.74 -5.20
N PHE A 91 5.47 -5.68 -4.12
CA PHE A 91 5.75 -6.81 -3.24
C PHE A 91 5.03 -6.59 -1.91
N LEU A 92 4.02 -7.40 -1.63
CA LEU A 92 3.16 -7.26 -0.45
C LEU A 92 3.52 -8.34 0.56
N VAL A 93 3.95 -7.95 1.74
CA VAL A 93 4.40 -8.89 2.76
C VAL A 93 3.68 -8.71 4.09
N ASP A 94 3.36 -9.81 4.73
CA ASP A 94 2.83 -9.86 6.09
C ASP A 94 3.32 -11.14 6.78
N SER A 95 3.48 -11.11 8.09
CA SER A 95 3.86 -12.28 8.89
C SER A 95 2.71 -13.29 9.06
N ILE A 96 1.48 -12.89 8.78
CA ILE A 96 0.27 -13.68 8.99
C ILE A 96 -0.20 -14.26 7.67
N GLY A 97 0.00 -15.58 7.47
CA GLY A 97 -0.32 -16.27 6.20
C GLY A 97 -1.78 -16.18 5.79
N LYS A 98 -2.73 -16.14 6.73
CA LYS A 98 -4.15 -15.98 6.42
C LYS A 98 -4.44 -14.65 5.70
N LYS A 99 -3.74 -13.58 6.07
CA LYS A 99 -3.86 -12.27 5.40
C LYS A 99 -3.30 -12.32 3.98
N ILE A 100 -2.16 -12.98 3.79
CA ILE A 100 -1.56 -13.16 2.47
C ILE A 100 -2.48 -13.94 1.52
N LYS A 101 -3.20 -14.95 2.01
CA LYS A 101 -4.22 -15.65 1.20
C LYS A 101 -5.31 -14.71 0.68
N VAL A 102 -5.74 -13.73 1.48
CA VAL A 102 -6.70 -12.71 1.03
C VAL A 102 -6.09 -11.86 -0.07
N VAL A 103 -4.85 -11.39 0.13
CA VAL A 103 -4.13 -10.57 -0.87
C VAL A 103 -3.98 -11.32 -2.21
N GLU A 104 -3.54 -12.58 -2.17
CA GLU A 104 -3.42 -13.43 -3.36
C GLU A 104 -4.77 -13.63 -4.05
N GLY A 105 -5.83 -13.90 -3.28
CA GLY A 105 -7.17 -14.09 -3.81
C GLY A 105 -7.73 -12.82 -4.47
N VAL A 106 -7.60 -11.68 -3.83
CA VAL A 106 -8.04 -10.38 -4.38
C VAL A 106 -7.22 -10.02 -5.61
N ALA A 107 -5.89 -10.10 -5.55
CA ALA A 107 -5.02 -9.80 -6.69
C ALA A 107 -5.31 -10.71 -7.88
N GLY A 108 -5.54 -12.01 -7.64
CA GLY A 108 -5.90 -12.99 -8.66
C GLY A 108 -7.25 -12.68 -9.31
N ALA A 109 -8.29 -12.39 -8.51
CA ALA A 109 -9.62 -12.05 -9.00
C ALA A 109 -9.62 -10.78 -9.88
N LEU A 110 -8.83 -9.77 -9.48
CA LEU A 110 -8.65 -8.52 -10.25
C LEU A 110 -7.70 -8.68 -11.46
N GLY A 111 -7.04 -9.83 -11.61
CA GLY A 111 -6.08 -10.09 -12.69
C GLY A 111 -4.85 -9.17 -12.62
N LEU A 112 -4.41 -8.78 -11.43
CA LEU A 112 -3.21 -7.97 -11.23
C LEU A 112 -1.96 -8.81 -11.53
N LYS A 113 -1.19 -8.39 -12.53
CA LYS A 113 0.06 -9.07 -12.95
C LYS A 113 1.30 -8.53 -12.22
N ASN A 114 1.17 -7.40 -11.59
CA ASN A 114 2.23 -6.62 -10.96
C ASN A 114 2.25 -6.76 -9.43
N VAL A 115 1.59 -7.76 -8.86
CA VAL A 115 1.54 -8.04 -7.43
C VAL A 115 2.17 -9.38 -7.12
N ILE A 116 3.12 -9.38 -6.18
CA ILE A 116 3.69 -10.59 -5.57
C ILE A 116 3.40 -10.50 -4.07
N ALA A 117 2.62 -11.43 -3.53
CA ALA A 117 2.32 -11.50 -2.11
C ALA A 117 3.09 -12.65 -1.45
N ARG A 118 3.67 -12.42 -0.26
CA ARG A 118 4.44 -13.46 0.46
C ARG A 118 4.27 -13.35 1.96
N GLN A 119 4.09 -14.49 2.61
CA GLN A 119 4.18 -14.59 4.05
C GLN A 119 5.65 -14.57 4.47
N LEU A 120 6.12 -13.43 4.95
CA LEU A 120 7.45 -13.31 5.53
C LEU A 120 7.57 -12.06 6.42
N ARG A 121 8.65 -12.01 7.20
CA ARG A 121 9.02 -10.81 7.97
C ARG A 121 10.06 -10.01 7.19
N VAL A 122 9.92 -8.70 7.15
CA VAL A 122 10.80 -7.80 6.37
C VAL A 122 12.26 -7.93 6.77
N GLU A 123 12.55 -8.27 8.03
CA GLU A 123 13.91 -8.45 8.55
C GLU A 123 14.66 -9.59 7.84
N THR A 124 13.93 -10.59 7.36
CA THR A 124 14.50 -11.76 6.66
C THR A 124 14.76 -11.52 5.17
N MET A 125 14.23 -10.42 4.61
CA MET A 125 14.43 -10.08 3.20
C MET A 125 15.86 -9.63 2.93
N LYS A 126 16.33 -9.90 1.72
CA LYS A 126 17.62 -9.40 1.19
C LYS A 126 17.42 -8.40 0.07
N GLU A 127 16.30 -8.49 -0.62
CA GLU A 127 15.95 -7.63 -1.75
C GLU A 127 15.84 -6.16 -1.31
N LYS A 128 16.15 -5.26 -2.26
CA LYS A 128 16.00 -3.81 -2.09
C LYS A 128 14.97 -3.26 -3.07
N PHE A 129 14.27 -2.24 -2.63
CA PHE A 129 13.14 -1.61 -3.32
C PHE A 129 13.38 -0.11 -3.49
N ASP A 130 12.72 0.50 -4.45
CA ASP A 130 12.79 1.94 -4.64
C ASP A 130 11.98 2.65 -3.57
N PHE A 131 10.79 2.15 -3.26
CA PHE A 131 9.97 2.67 -2.18
C PHE A 131 9.48 1.57 -1.25
N ILE A 132 9.31 1.94 0.00
CA ILE A 132 8.64 1.12 1.01
C ILE A 132 7.39 1.87 1.45
N VAL A 133 6.25 1.22 1.34
CA VAL A 133 4.97 1.76 1.79
C VAL A 133 4.47 0.97 2.99
N SER A 134 3.71 1.60 3.85
CA SER A 134 3.02 0.93 4.95
C SER A 134 1.92 1.80 5.53
N ARG A 135 0.99 1.15 6.23
CA ARG A 135 -0.09 1.80 6.95
C ARG A 135 -0.17 1.26 8.38
N ALA A 136 0.17 2.13 9.35
CA ALA A 136 -0.05 1.93 10.79
C ALA A 136 0.40 0.57 11.38
N VAL A 137 1.56 0.05 10.95
CA VAL A 137 2.07 -1.27 11.41
C VAL A 137 2.69 -1.16 12.80
N THR A 138 3.50 -0.11 13.03
CA THR A 138 4.20 0.12 14.30
C THR A 138 4.54 1.61 14.43
N ALA A 139 5.19 2.03 15.51
CA ALA A 139 5.72 3.39 15.63
C ALA A 139 6.75 3.68 14.53
N PHE A 140 6.72 4.90 13.98
CA PHE A 140 7.54 5.28 12.82
C PHE A 140 9.05 5.04 13.02
N PRO A 141 9.68 5.37 14.17
CA PRO A 141 11.11 5.10 14.38
C PRO A 141 11.46 3.61 14.28
N ALA A 142 10.62 2.75 14.85
CA ALA A 142 10.82 1.30 14.79
C ALA A 142 10.65 0.79 13.34
N PHE A 143 9.68 1.32 12.60
CA PHE A 143 9.48 0.98 11.19
C PHE A 143 10.70 1.35 10.34
N VAL A 144 11.24 2.56 10.51
CA VAL A 144 12.46 3.01 9.82
C VAL A 144 13.64 2.10 10.14
N ALA A 145 13.84 1.75 11.41
CA ALA A 145 14.93 0.85 11.82
C ALA A 145 14.86 -0.52 11.13
N LEU A 146 13.65 -1.08 10.97
CA LEU A 146 13.41 -2.37 10.32
C LEU A 146 13.61 -2.32 8.80
N THR A 147 13.27 -1.22 8.15
CA THR A 147 13.07 -1.20 6.70
C THR A 147 14.13 -0.42 5.92
N ARG A 148 14.80 0.58 6.52
CA ARG A 148 15.73 1.48 5.81
C ARG A 148 16.82 0.78 4.99
N LYS A 149 17.30 -0.38 5.44
CA LYS A 149 18.32 -1.17 4.73
C LYS A 149 17.79 -1.84 3.45
N ARG A 150 16.47 -1.80 3.22
CA ARG A 150 15.81 -2.37 2.04
C ARG A 150 15.54 -1.31 0.97
N ILE A 151 15.99 -0.08 1.15
CA ILE A 151 15.86 1.00 0.18
C ILE A 151 17.09 0.98 -0.75
N ARG A 152 16.84 1.09 -2.06
CA ARG A 152 17.88 1.27 -3.08
C ARG A 152 18.48 2.67 -2.98
N GLU A 153 19.77 2.78 -3.27
CA GLU A 153 20.48 4.07 -3.25
C GLU A 153 20.18 4.91 -4.49
N ASN A 154 20.14 4.28 -5.67
CA ASN A 154 19.96 4.99 -6.94
C ASN A 154 18.47 5.22 -7.21
N SER A 155 18.05 6.47 -7.25
CA SER A 155 16.69 6.92 -7.56
C SER A 155 16.55 7.28 -9.02
N PHE A 156 15.41 6.94 -9.63
CA PHE A 156 15.05 7.37 -11.00
C PHE A 156 13.64 7.96 -11.08
N ASN A 157 12.87 7.91 -9.99
CA ASN A 157 11.61 8.62 -9.85
C ASN A 157 11.85 10.11 -9.56
N ASP A 158 10.80 10.93 -9.64
CA ASP A 158 10.89 12.35 -9.35
C ASP A 158 11.08 12.65 -7.86
N LEU A 159 10.69 11.72 -7.01
CA LEU A 159 10.97 11.70 -5.58
C LEU A 159 12.13 10.72 -5.31
N SER A 160 13.01 11.09 -4.39
CA SER A 160 14.08 10.19 -3.94
C SER A 160 13.52 8.93 -3.30
N ASN A 161 14.19 7.80 -3.53
CA ASN A 161 13.83 6.52 -2.93
C ASN A 161 13.69 6.65 -1.41
N GLY A 162 12.67 6.02 -0.85
CA GLY A 162 12.40 6.18 0.58
C GLY A 162 11.16 5.43 1.08
N ILE A 163 10.70 5.88 2.23
CA ILE A 163 9.53 5.33 2.91
C ILE A 163 8.35 6.30 2.75
N LEU A 164 7.21 5.80 2.30
CA LEU A 164 5.93 6.49 2.24
C LEU A 164 5.00 5.85 3.27
N TYR A 165 4.83 6.52 4.41
CA TYR A 165 4.14 5.96 5.56
C TYR A 165 2.81 6.65 5.80
N LEU A 166 1.72 5.90 5.71
CA LEU A 166 0.38 6.39 5.99
C LEU A 166 0.09 6.31 7.49
N LYS A 167 -0.14 7.45 8.10
CA LYS A 167 -0.42 7.57 9.53
C LYS A 167 -1.61 8.51 9.76
N GLY A 168 -2.51 8.12 10.64
CA GLY A 168 -3.58 8.98 11.16
C GLY A 168 -3.31 9.38 12.60
N GLY A 169 -4.03 10.41 13.08
CA GLY A 169 -3.92 10.91 14.44
C GLY A 169 -2.69 11.78 14.69
N ASP A 170 -2.38 12.01 15.96
CA ASP A 170 -1.19 12.78 16.36
C ASP A 170 0.06 11.87 16.30
N PHE A 171 1.06 12.29 15.56
CA PHE A 171 2.33 11.58 15.37
C PHE A 171 3.56 12.50 15.55
N GLU A 172 3.39 13.72 16.04
CA GLU A 172 4.47 14.71 16.15
C GLU A 172 5.64 14.20 17.01
N GLU A 173 5.34 13.49 18.11
CA GLU A 173 6.40 12.90 18.93
C GLU A 173 7.17 11.81 18.22
N GLU A 174 6.51 10.98 17.41
CA GLU A 174 7.15 9.88 16.68
C GLU A 174 8.13 10.36 15.61
N ILE A 175 7.89 11.54 15.03
CA ILE A 175 8.71 12.08 13.94
C ILE A 175 9.74 13.10 14.40
N ARG A 176 9.78 13.43 15.68
CA ARG A 176 10.66 14.48 16.25
C ARG A 176 12.10 14.36 15.80
N ASP A 177 12.67 13.16 15.87
CA ASP A 177 14.08 12.88 15.54
C ASP A 177 14.34 12.78 14.02
N PHE A 178 13.29 12.91 13.22
CA PHE A 178 13.35 12.78 11.76
C PHE A 178 12.98 14.08 11.02
N LYS A 179 12.70 15.18 11.72
CA LYS A 179 12.16 16.43 11.12
C LYS A 179 12.95 16.92 9.90
N ASP A 180 14.27 16.80 9.91
CA ASP A 180 15.14 17.22 8.81
C ASP A 180 15.21 16.22 7.64
N LYS A 181 14.57 15.05 7.77
CA LYS A 181 14.65 13.92 6.81
C LYS A 181 13.30 13.48 6.27
N ILE A 182 12.24 14.15 6.68
CA ILE A 182 10.87 13.80 6.28
C ILE A 182 10.12 15.00 5.76
N SER A 183 9.12 14.72 4.93
CA SER A 183 8.08 15.67 4.52
C SER A 183 6.73 15.14 4.96
N VAL A 184 5.90 15.98 5.54
CA VAL A 184 4.54 15.64 5.96
C VAL A 184 3.55 16.20 4.94
N TYR A 185 2.69 15.33 4.43
CA TYR A 185 1.62 15.67 3.50
C TYR A 185 0.27 15.40 4.17
N ASN A 186 -0.60 16.38 4.19
CA ASN A 186 -1.97 16.24 4.70
C ASN A 186 -2.88 15.83 3.54
N SER A 187 -3.61 14.74 3.70
CA SER A 187 -4.56 14.18 2.72
C SER A 187 -6.01 14.50 3.07
#